data_72d691b4aed2ec503f150b000bb184fc
#
_entry.id   72d691b4aed2ec503f150b000bb184fc
#
_cell.length_a   1.000
_cell.length_b   1.000
_cell.length_c   1.000
_cell.angle_alpha   90.00
_cell.angle_beta   90.00
_cell.angle_gamma   90.00
#
_symmetry.space_group_name_H-M   'P 1'
#
loop_
_entity.id
_entity.type
_entity.pdbx_description
1 polymer ?
#
loop_
_entity_poly.entity_id
_entity_poly.type
_entity_poly.pdbx_seq_one_letter_code
_entity_poly.pdbx_strand_id
1 'polypeptide(L)'
;MNTENGYITPADALSRLFQNGFFSRLDLFFARFISEVTGGAAPEVVLAAALVSKYTAAGHMCLNLASMAGEQLGLPDDGQTFLTCPSLGRWRDLIAQSPAVGMPGAVRPLILDGKDRLYLYRYWDYETKLARALIARVRTNEAFDTALLRDGLNRLFPPADDGECDWQRIAA
;
A
#
# COMPACT_ATOMS: atom_id res chain seq x y z
N MET A 1 -34.46 -24.12 23.27
CA MET A 1 -34.05 -22.79 22.76
C MET A 1 -32.53 -22.74 22.87
N ASN A 2 -31.84 -23.19 21.85
CA ASN A 2 -30.35 -23.15 21.76
C ASN A 2 -29.96 -21.85 21.07
N THR A 3 -29.47 -20.91 21.82
CA THR A 3 -28.72 -19.77 21.30
C THR A 3 -27.32 -20.27 20.99
N GLU A 4 -27.09 -20.76 19.78
CA GLU A 4 -25.76 -20.95 19.26
C GLU A 4 -25.15 -19.55 19.08
N ASN A 5 -24.20 -19.27 19.94
CA ASN A 5 -23.34 -18.09 19.85
C ASN A 5 -22.52 -18.25 18.56
N GLY A 6 -22.98 -17.64 17.48
CA GLY A 6 -22.38 -17.76 16.14
C GLY A 6 -21.02 -17.08 16.11
N TYR A 7 -19.99 -17.75 16.57
CA TYR A 7 -18.61 -17.37 16.29
C TYR A 7 -18.36 -17.52 14.78
N ILE A 8 -18.43 -16.40 14.06
CA ILE A 8 -18.06 -16.36 12.65
C ILE A 8 -16.54 -16.58 12.58
N THR A 9 -16.12 -17.62 11.87
CA THR A 9 -14.68 -17.84 11.67
C THR A 9 -14.08 -16.70 10.84
N PRO A 10 -12.78 -16.38 10.99
CA PRO A 10 -12.14 -15.37 10.15
C PRO A 10 -12.26 -15.66 8.64
N ALA A 11 -12.31 -16.94 8.24
CA ALA A 11 -12.50 -17.35 6.86
C ALA A 11 -13.92 -17.06 6.35
N ASP A 12 -14.94 -17.30 7.20
CA ASP A 12 -16.33 -17.00 6.86
C ASP A 12 -16.58 -15.49 6.79
N ALA A 13 -15.99 -14.74 7.71
CA ALA A 13 -16.07 -13.28 7.71
C ALA A 13 -15.42 -12.68 6.45
N LEU A 14 -14.25 -13.19 6.04
CA LEU A 14 -13.63 -12.83 4.77
C LEU A 14 -14.55 -13.15 3.59
N SER A 15 -15.13 -14.35 3.55
CA SER A 15 -16.04 -14.76 2.48
C SER A 15 -17.26 -13.83 2.38
N ARG A 16 -17.81 -13.40 3.51
CA ARG A 16 -18.92 -12.43 3.54
C ARG A 16 -18.51 -11.04 3.04
N LEU A 17 -17.33 -10.53 3.44
CA LEU A 17 -16.79 -9.27 2.94
C LEU A 17 -16.61 -9.28 1.42
N PHE A 18 -16.23 -10.43 0.84
CA PHE A 18 -16.18 -10.59 -0.61
C PHE A 18 -17.57 -10.61 -1.26
N GLN A 19 -18.54 -11.30 -0.65
CA GLN A 19 -19.91 -11.39 -1.16
C GLN A 19 -20.64 -10.06 -1.12
N ASN A 20 -20.41 -9.26 -0.08
CA ASN A 20 -21.06 -7.97 0.14
C ASN A 20 -20.40 -6.82 -0.66
N GLY A 21 -19.41 -7.11 -1.51
CA GLY A 21 -18.77 -6.10 -2.37
C GLY A 21 -17.81 -5.14 -1.65
N PHE A 22 -17.41 -5.44 -0.40
CA PHE A 22 -16.36 -4.69 0.29
C PHE A 22 -15.03 -4.78 -0.47
N PHE A 23 -14.74 -5.92 -1.06
CA PHE A 23 -13.61 -6.16 -1.92
C PHE A 23 -14.04 -6.30 -3.38
N SER A 24 -13.22 -5.81 -4.29
CA SER A 24 -13.39 -6.01 -5.73
C SER A 24 -13.04 -7.46 -6.14
N ARG A 25 -13.43 -7.85 -7.36
CA ARG A 25 -13.01 -9.15 -7.92
C ARG A 25 -11.49 -9.28 -8.00
N LEU A 26 -10.78 -8.19 -8.31
CA LEU A 26 -9.32 -8.18 -8.38
C LEU A 26 -8.70 -8.48 -7.02
N ASP A 27 -9.21 -7.87 -5.95
CA ASP A 27 -8.73 -8.10 -4.59
C ASP A 27 -8.93 -9.56 -4.19
N LEU A 28 -10.09 -10.13 -4.54
CA LEU A 28 -10.38 -11.55 -4.32
C LEU A 28 -9.41 -12.47 -5.07
N PHE A 29 -9.20 -12.22 -6.37
CA PHE A 29 -8.29 -13.04 -7.16
C PHE A 29 -6.85 -12.94 -6.67
N PHE A 30 -6.41 -11.74 -6.30
CA PHE A 30 -5.08 -11.56 -5.74
C PHE A 30 -4.91 -12.27 -4.39
N ALA A 31 -5.88 -12.16 -3.49
CA ALA A 31 -5.87 -12.86 -2.21
C ALA A 31 -5.86 -14.39 -2.37
N ARG A 32 -6.63 -14.93 -3.32
CA ARG A 32 -6.61 -16.35 -3.69
C ARG A 32 -5.26 -16.77 -4.25
N PHE A 33 -4.69 -16.00 -5.17
CA PHE A 33 -3.37 -16.26 -5.71
C PHE A 33 -2.31 -16.35 -4.60
N ILE A 34 -2.32 -15.42 -3.63
CA ILE A 34 -1.41 -15.48 -2.48
C ILE A 34 -1.62 -16.77 -1.67
N SER A 35 -2.87 -17.18 -1.45
CA SER A 35 -3.17 -18.43 -0.75
C SER A 35 -2.67 -19.65 -1.51
N GLU A 36 -2.86 -19.70 -2.82
CA GLU A 36 -2.46 -20.83 -3.68
C GLU A 36 -0.93 -20.97 -3.75
N VAL A 37 -0.19 -19.87 -3.99
CA VAL A 37 1.28 -19.92 -4.10
C VAL A 37 1.97 -20.25 -2.78
N THR A 38 1.26 -20.14 -1.66
CA THR A 38 1.78 -20.50 -0.32
C THR A 38 1.35 -21.87 0.14
N GLY A 39 0.55 -22.60 -0.66
CA GLY A 39 0.01 -23.89 -0.26
C GLY A 39 -1.07 -23.79 0.83
N GLY A 40 -1.74 -22.66 0.93
CA GLY A 40 -2.72 -22.31 1.96
C GLY A 40 -2.16 -21.29 2.93
N ALA A 41 -2.58 -20.02 2.81
CA ALA A 41 -2.20 -18.95 3.71
C ALA A 41 -3.17 -18.86 4.90
N ALA A 42 -2.65 -18.42 6.06
CA ALA A 42 -3.49 -18.04 7.18
C ALA A 42 -4.50 -16.95 6.77
N PRO A 43 -5.74 -16.98 7.29
CA PRO A 43 -6.79 -16.00 6.95
C PRO A 43 -6.33 -14.54 7.10
N GLU A 44 -5.47 -14.26 8.05
CA GLU A 44 -4.90 -12.94 8.30
C GLU A 44 -3.95 -12.48 7.17
N VAL A 45 -3.25 -13.42 6.54
CA VAL A 45 -2.39 -13.13 5.36
C VAL A 45 -3.26 -12.90 4.13
N VAL A 46 -4.30 -13.69 3.95
CA VAL A 46 -5.30 -13.52 2.87
C VAL A 46 -6.00 -12.16 2.99
N LEU A 47 -6.38 -11.77 4.21
CA LEU A 47 -6.94 -10.46 4.51
C LEU A 47 -5.96 -9.33 4.15
N ALA A 48 -4.71 -9.44 4.56
CA ALA A 48 -3.69 -8.44 4.26
C ALA A 48 -3.47 -8.29 2.75
N ALA A 49 -3.47 -9.40 2.00
CA ALA A 49 -3.36 -9.40 0.54
C ALA A 49 -4.56 -8.72 -0.13
N ALA A 50 -5.79 -9.00 0.32
CA ALA A 50 -6.98 -8.33 -0.19
C ALA A 50 -6.96 -6.81 0.10
N LEU A 51 -6.58 -6.43 1.33
CA LEU A 51 -6.51 -5.03 1.73
C LEU A 51 -5.44 -4.25 0.99
N VAL A 52 -4.21 -4.78 0.83
CA VAL A 52 -3.17 -4.07 0.09
C VAL A 52 -3.54 -3.88 -1.38
N SER A 53 -4.24 -4.85 -1.99
CA SER A 53 -4.79 -4.72 -3.34
C SER A 53 -5.83 -3.59 -3.41
N LYS A 54 -6.81 -3.60 -2.50
CA LYS A 54 -7.86 -2.58 -2.40
C LYS A 54 -7.28 -1.17 -2.21
N TYR A 55 -6.35 -1.01 -1.26
CA TYR A 55 -5.71 0.29 -0.99
C TYR A 55 -4.90 0.77 -2.18
N THR A 56 -4.20 -0.14 -2.85
CA THR A 56 -3.46 0.21 -4.08
C THR A 56 -4.40 0.65 -5.20
N ALA A 57 -5.54 -0.02 -5.38
CA ALA A 57 -6.57 0.40 -6.34
C ALA A 57 -7.18 1.77 -5.99
N ALA A 58 -7.19 2.15 -4.72
CA ALA A 58 -7.62 3.47 -4.24
C ALA A 58 -6.52 4.56 -4.35
N GLY A 59 -5.34 4.23 -4.92
CA GLY A 59 -4.24 5.17 -5.13
C GLY A 59 -3.20 5.24 -4.01
N HIS A 60 -3.28 4.36 -3.02
CA HIS A 60 -2.26 4.27 -1.98
C HIS A 60 -1.07 3.41 -2.44
N MET A 61 0.12 3.75 -2.00
CA MET A 61 1.34 3.01 -2.34
C MET A 61 1.53 1.74 -1.51
N CYS A 62 0.97 1.71 -0.30
CA CYS A 62 1.10 0.61 0.66
C CYS A 62 -0.10 0.55 1.59
N LEU A 63 -0.23 -0.56 2.29
CA LEU A 63 -1.11 -0.74 3.44
C LEU A 63 -0.28 -0.54 4.72
N ASN A 64 -0.66 0.43 5.55
CA ASN A 64 -0.06 0.60 6.87
C ASN A 64 -0.78 -0.33 7.86
N LEU A 65 -0.11 -1.39 8.31
CA LEU A 65 -0.70 -2.36 9.24
C LEU A 65 -1.00 -1.74 10.61
N ALA A 66 -0.19 -0.77 11.04
CA ALA A 66 -0.40 -0.12 12.33
C ALA A 66 -1.68 0.70 12.38
N SER A 67 -2.03 1.36 11.27
CA SER A 67 -3.29 2.12 11.19
C SER A 67 -4.53 1.25 11.02
N MET A 68 -4.35 0.01 10.57
CA MET A 68 -5.46 -0.93 10.35
C MET A 68 -5.65 -1.92 11.50
N ALA A 69 -4.67 -2.05 12.38
CA ALA A 69 -4.72 -3.01 13.48
C ALA A 69 -5.89 -2.71 14.42
N GLY A 70 -6.76 -3.70 14.64
CA GLY A 70 -7.95 -3.56 15.47
C GLY A 70 -9.13 -2.86 14.80
N GLU A 71 -8.99 -2.33 13.60
CA GLU A 71 -10.09 -1.71 12.86
C GLU A 71 -11.16 -2.73 12.47
N GLN A 72 -12.40 -2.28 12.45
CA GLN A 72 -13.55 -3.08 12.03
C GLN A 72 -13.81 -2.85 10.54
N LEU A 73 -13.81 -3.93 9.78
CA LEU A 73 -14.10 -3.93 8.35
C LEU A 73 -15.54 -4.36 8.11
N GLY A 74 -16.29 -3.57 7.36
CA GLY A 74 -17.69 -3.86 7.02
C GLY A 74 -18.28 -2.79 6.13
N LEU A 75 -19.48 -3.03 5.63
CA LEU A 75 -20.27 -2.03 4.92
C LEU A 75 -21.17 -1.29 5.92
N PRO A 76 -21.28 0.05 5.84
CA PRO A 76 -22.07 0.85 6.77
C PRO A 76 -23.55 0.45 6.86
N ASP A 77 -24.11 -0.10 5.77
CA ASP A 77 -25.53 -0.40 5.63
C ASP A 77 -25.95 -1.80 6.10
N ASP A 78 -25.00 -2.72 6.34
CA ASP A 78 -25.32 -4.14 6.57
C ASP A 78 -25.50 -4.52 8.06
N GLY A 79 -25.14 -3.66 8.96
CA GLY A 79 -25.41 -3.79 10.43
C GLY A 79 -24.90 -5.05 11.13
N GLN A 80 -24.37 -6.04 10.41
CA GLN A 80 -24.21 -7.39 10.97
C GLN A 80 -22.88 -8.11 10.74
N THR A 81 -21.97 -7.64 9.90
CA THR A 81 -20.74 -8.41 9.67
C THR A 81 -19.52 -7.51 9.70
N PHE A 82 -18.91 -7.44 10.86
CA PHE A 82 -17.62 -6.79 11.01
C PHE A 82 -16.54 -7.85 11.19
N LEU A 83 -15.50 -7.77 10.36
CA LEU A 83 -14.25 -8.47 10.61
C LEU A 83 -13.32 -7.50 11.32
N THR A 84 -12.89 -7.81 12.52
CA THR A 84 -11.87 -7.01 13.20
C THR A 84 -10.49 -7.42 12.69
N CYS A 85 -9.71 -6.45 12.25
CA CYS A 85 -8.32 -6.68 11.87
C CYS A 85 -7.53 -7.20 13.08
N PRO A 86 -6.54 -8.09 12.86
CA PRO A 86 -5.69 -8.59 13.94
C PRO A 86 -4.95 -7.46 14.67
N SER A 87 -4.51 -7.72 15.90
CA SER A 87 -3.55 -6.83 16.56
C SER A 87 -2.26 -6.75 15.76
N LEU A 88 -1.59 -5.59 15.77
CA LEU A 88 -0.39 -5.33 14.96
C LEU A 88 0.69 -6.41 15.12
N GLY A 89 1.03 -6.78 16.35
CA GLY A 89 2.07 -7.77 16.60
C GLY A 89 1.75 -9.12 15.98
N ARG A 90 0.55 -9.66 16.26
CA ARG A 90 0.09 -10.92 15.67
C ARG A 90 0.05 -10.86 14.14
N TRP A 91 -0.47 -9.78 13.60
CA TRP A 91 -0.62 -9.64 12.15
C TRP A 91 0.73 -9.58 11.44
N ARG A 92 1.65 -8.77 11.96
CA ARG A 92 3.04 -8.68 11.47
C ARG A 92 3.73 -10.04 11.49
N ASP A 93 3.62 -10.77 12.60
CA ASP A 93 4.29 -12.07 12.76
C ASP A 93 3.76 -13.10 11.75
N LEU A 94 2.45 -13.18 11.54
CA LEU A 94 1.83 -14.07 10.56
C LEU A 94 2.19 -13.70 9.12
N ILE A 95 2.20 -12.41 8.81
CA ILE A 95 2.56 -11.91 7.47
C ILE A 95 4.04 -12.18 7.20
N ALA A 96 4.94 -11.90 8.15
CA ALA A 96 6.38 -12.11 8.00
C ALA A 96 6.77 -13.58 7.82
N GLN A 97 5.98 -14.51 8.35
CA GLN A 97 6.20 -15.96 8.17
C GLN A 97 5.70 -16.51 6.84
N SER A 98 4.90 -15.73 6.10
CA SER A 98 4.35 -16.18 4.82
C SER A 98 5.43 -16.23 3.73
N PRO A 99 5.56 -17.32 2.97
CA PRO A 99 6.52 -17.40 1.86
C PRO A 99 6.19 -16.44 0.69
N ALA A 100 4.97 -15.87 0.65
CA ALA A 100 4.63 -14.83 -0.32
C ALA A 100 5.13 -13.44 0.07
N VAL A 101 5.64 -13.27 1.30
CA VAL A 101 6.10 -11.98 1.81
C VAL A 101 7.62 -11.97 1.91
N GLY A 102 8.22 -10.89 1.47
CA GLY A 102 9.66 -10.64 1.58
C GLY A 102 9.94 -9.34 2.34
N MET A 103 11.17 -9.21 2.80
CA MET A 103 11.71 -7.95 3.30
C MET A 103 12.16 -7.06 2.11
N PRO A 104 12.40 -5.75 2.34
CA PRO A 104 12.99 -4.86 1.35
C PRO A 104 14.23 -5.48 0.67
N GLY A 105 14.21 -5.57 -0.67
CA GLY A 105 15.25 -6.21 -1.47
C GLY A 105 14.93 -7.64 -1.90
N ALA A 106 13.97 -8.31 -1.31
CA ALA A 106 13.50 -9.62 -1.79
C ALA A 106 12.58 -9.47 -3.01
N VAL A 107 12.54 -10.50 -3.86
CA VAL A 107 11.60 -10.63 -4.98
C VAL A 107 10.48 -11.57 -4.54
N ARG A 108 9.44 -11.01 -3.96
CA ARG A 108 8.25 -11.73 -3.48
C ARG A 108 6.99 -10.94 -3.83
N PRO A 109 5.82 -11.56 -3.99
CA PRO A 109 4.58 -10.85 -4.34
C PRO A 109 4.26 -9.67 -3.44
N LEU A 110 4.58 -9.80 -2.15
CA LEU A 110 4.36 -8.80 -1.12
C LEU A 110 5.69 -8.45 -0.44
N ILE A 111 5.86 -7.18 -0.08
CA ILE A 111 7.01 -6.68 0.68
C ILE A 111 6.52 -6.03 1.97
N LEU A 112 7.04 -6.50 3.10
CA LEU A 112 6.81 -5.90 4.42
C LEU A 112 8.08 -5.16 4.85
N ASP A 113 7.97 -3.86 5.10
CA ASP A 113 9.10 -3.05 5.57
C ASP A 113 9.18 -2.97 7.10
N GLY A 114 10.28 -2.39 7.61
CA GLY A 114 10.52 -2.22 9.04
C GLY A 114 9.62 -1.17 9.73
N LYS A 115 8.69 -0.53 9.00
CA LYS A 115 7.70 0.41 9.53
C LYS A 115 6.28 -0.14 9.47
N ASP A 116 6.14 -1.46 9.41
CA ASP A 116 4.86 -2.18 9.32
C ASP A 116 4.01 -1.78 8.09
N ARG A 117 4.67 -1.41 6.99
CA ARG A 117 4.01 -1.11 5.72
C ARG A 117 4.12 -2.30 4.77
N LEU A 118 2.97 -2.76 4.29
CA LEU A 118 2.86 -3.85 3.33
C LEU A 118 2.63 -3.29 1.93
N TYR A 119 3.44 -3.71 0.98
CA TYR A 119 3.40 -3.27 -0.41
C TYR A 119 3.12 -4.44 -1.35
N LEU A 120 2.48 -4.19 -2.47
CA LEU A 120 2.68 -5.03 -3.65
C LEU A 120 4.10 -4.80 -4.16
N TYR A 121 4.82 -5.88 -4.51
CA TYR A 121 6.22 -5.82 -4.96
C TYR A 121 6.48 -4.75 -6.01
N ARG A 122 5.61 -4.68 -7.04
CA ARG A 122 5.76 -3.73 -8.14
C ARG A 122 5.80 -2.28 -7.67
N TYR A 123 4.95 -1.90 -6.72
CA TYR A 123 4.90 -0.52 -6.22
C TYR A 123 6.07 -0.21 -5.31
N TRP A 124 6.49 -1.17 -4.47
CA TRP A 124 7.71 -1.03 -3.67
C TRP A 124 8.95 -0.85 -4.56
N ASP A 125 9.08 -1.63 -5.64
CA ASP A 125 10.17 -1.54 -6.60
C ASP A 125 10.19 -0.18 -7.32
N TYR A 126 9.03 0.30 -7.77
CA TYR A 126 8.89 1.61 -8.41
C TYR A 126 9.26 2.76 -7.47
N GLU A 127 8.75 2.76 -6.24
CA GLU A 127 9.09 3.76 -5.21
C GLU A 127 10.59 3.78 -4.93
N THR A 128 11.18 2.60 -4.77
CA THR A 128 12.61 2.47 -4.51
C THR A 128 13.46 2.94 -5.68
N LYS A 129 13.11 2.61 -6.90
CA LYS A 129 13.80 3.06 -8.12
C LYS A 129 13.70 4.56 -8.29
N LEU A 130 12.51 5.13 -8.10
CA LEU A 130 12.29 6.57 -8.17
C LEU A 130 13.12 7.31 -7.10
N ALA A 131 13.06 6.87 -5.86
CA ALA A 131 13.84 7.48 -4.77
C ALA A 131 15.35 7.44 -5.07
N ARG A 132 15.87 6.31 -5.57
CA ARG A 132 17.29 6.20 -5.97
C ARG A 132 17.64 7.14 -7.12
N ALA A 133 16.79 7.26 -8.12
CA ALA A 133 17.00 8.17 -9.26
C ALA A 133 17.03 9.64 -8.81
N LEU A 134 16.09 10.03 -7.93
CA LEU A 134 16.07 11.39 -7.38
C LEU A 134 17.32 11.68 -6.53
N ILE A 135 17.70 10.76 -5.64
CA ILE A 135 18.91 10.91 -4.81
C ILE A 135 20.18 11.01 -5.68
N ALA A 136 20.26 10.19 -6.74
CA ALA A 136 21.39 10.26 -7.67
C ALA A 136 21.48 11.63 -8.33
N ARG A 137 20.36 12.18 -8.81
CA ARG A 137 20.34 13.54 -9.41
C ARG A 137 20.72 14.64 -8.42
N VAL A 138 20.22 14.59 -7.19
CA VAL A 138 20.57 15.57 -6.15
C VAL A 138 22.08 15.52 -5.80
N ARG A 139 22.71 14.34 -5.91
CA ARG A 139 24.14 14.14 -5.62
C ARG A 139 25.04 14.49 -6.80
N THR A 140 24.51 14.63 -8.01
CA THR A 140 25.29 15.03 -9.18
C THR A 140 25.59 16.53 -9.03
N ASN A 141 26.79 16.84 -8.55
CA ASN A 141 27.28 18.21 -8.41
C ASN A 141 27.88 18.63 -9.76
N GLU A 142 27.02 18.77 -10.79
CA GLU A 142 27.47 19.39 -12.03
C GLU A 142 27.66 20.89 -11.80
N ALA A 143 28.82 21.40 -12.19
CA ALA A 143 29.07 22.83 -12.16
C ALA A 143 28.24 23.48 -13.26
N PHE A 144 27.09 23.99 -12.91
CA PHE A 144 26.25 24.75 -13.85
C PHE A 144 26.72 26.20 -13.95
N ASP A 145 26.75 26.73 -15.16
CA ASP A 145 26.84 28.17 -15.37
C ASP A 145 25.53 28.82 -14.86
N THR A 146 25.61 29.35 -13.65
CA THR A 146 24.47 29.97 -12.97
C THR A 146 23.97 31.24 -13.68
N ALA A 147 24.82 31.90 -14.47
CA ALA A 147 24.40 33.04 -15.26
C ALA A 147 23.57 32.61 -16.46
N LEU A 148 24.03 31.59 -17.19
CA LEU A 148 23.31 31.01 -18.32
C LEU A 148 21.96 30.40 -17.88
N LEU A 149 21.96 29.69 -16.72
CA LEU A 149 20.74 29.12 -16.16
C LEU A 149 19.72 30.20 -15.80
N ARG A 150 20.17 31.25 -15.14
CA ARG A 150 19.31 32.38 -14.75
C ARG A 150 18.70 33.07 -15.96
N ASP A 151 19.51 33.32 -16.98
CA ASP A 151 19.05 33.93 -18.24
C ASP A 151 18.00 33.03 -18.95
N GLY A 152 18.28 31.74 -19.05
CA GLY A 152 17.35 30.77 -19.58
C GLY A 152 16.02 30.72 -18.81
N LEU A 153 16.06 30.67 -17.48
CA LEU A 153 14.86 30.68 -16.65
C LEU A 153 14.07 31.97 -16.79
N ASN A 154 14.72 33.12 -16.82
CA ASN A 154 14.01 34.41 -17.01
C ASN A 154 13.35 34.53 -18.38
N ARG A 155 13.94 33.92 -19.40
CA ARG A 155 13.38 33.91 -20.75
C ARG A 155 12.18 32.94 -20.89
N LEU A 156 12.23 31.77 -20.25
CA LEU A 156 11.20 30.75 -20.35
C LEU A 156 10.05 30.98 -19.36
N PHE A 157 10.37 31.53 -18.19
CA PHE A 157 9.44 31.82 -17.11
C PHE A 157 9.60 33.27 -16.67
N PRO A 158 9.07 34.24 -17.42
CA PRO A 158 9.12 35.65 -17.02
C PRO A 158 8.44 35.83 -15.65
N PRO A 159 8.95 36.75 -14.80
CA PRO A 159 8.33 36.96 -13.50
C PRO A 159 6.87 37.36 -13.64
N ALA A 160 5.99 36.72 -12.89
CA ALA A 160 4.60 37.13 -12.82
C ALA A 160 4.46 38.39 -11.97
N ASP A 161 3.63 39.32 -12.43
CA ASP A 161 3.43 40.62 -11.73
C ASP A 161 2.59 40.51 -10.45
N ASP A 162 2.05 39.32 -10.14
CA ASP A 162 1.09 39.09 -9.07
C ASP A 162 1.73 38.69 -7.70
N GLY A 163 3.04 38.51 -7.66
CA GLY A 163 3.75 38.09 -6.43
C GLY A 163 3.50 36.63 -6.02
N GLU A 164 2.80 35.86 -6.83
CA GLU A 164 2.63 34.43 -6.58
C GLU A 164 3.89 33.62 -6.92
N CYS A 165 4.06 32.51 -6.22
CA CYS A 165 5.20 31.62 -6.41
C CYS A 165 5.03 30.81 -7.70
N ASP A 166 5.93 31.00 -8.66
CA ASP A 166 5.95 30.21 -9.90
C ASP A 166 6.58 28.83 -9.65
N TRP A 167 5.71 27.85 -9.39
CA TRP A 167 6.11 26.47 -9.13
C TRP A 167 6.77 25.78 -10.33
N GLN A 168 6.47 26.20 -11.55
CA GLN A 168 7.10 25.67 -12.76
C GLN A 168 8.55 26.12 -12.86
N ARG A 169 8.82 27.41 -12.53
CA ARG A 169 10.17 27.97 -12.49
C ARG A 169 11.03 27.31 -11.38
N ILE A 170 10.42 26.96 -10.22
CA ILE A 170 11.12 26.25 -9.15
C ILE A 170 11.44 24.82 -9.55
N ALA A 171 10.57 24.16 -10.31
CA ALA A 171 10.73 22.78 -10.72
C ALA A 171 11.69 22.59 -11.91
N ALA A 172 11.95 23.64 -12.70
CA ALA A 172 12.83 23.62 -13.86
C ALA A 172 14.31 23.73 -13.45
#